data_9b31d21a0973524ab5720e7dbc9bb394
#
_entry.id   9b31d21a0973524ab5720e7dbc9bb394
#
_cell.length_a   1.000
_cell.length_b   1.000
_cell.length_c   1.000
_cell.angle_alpha   90.00
_cell.angle_beta   90.00
_cell.angle_gamma   90.00
#
_symmetry.space_group_name_H-M   'P 1'
#
loop_
_entity.id
_entity.type
_entity.pdbx_description
1 polymer ?
#
loop_
_entity_poly.entity_id
_entity_poly.type
_entity_poly.pdbx_seq_one_letter_code
_entity_poly.pdbx_strand_id
1 'polypeptide(L)'
;MDKSEKKLREQMIETCIQMNKIGINQGSSGNISVRWKEGMLITPAGIAYDVLEPEDICFMNMKGKVEGKNEVSSEWRFHLAIQKNRKDINAIVHTHSNHATALAIQEMDIPAIHYMVGVAGGSNIRCAPYATFGTEELSQNALKALEN
;
A
#
# COMPACT_ATOMS: atom_id res chain seq x y z
N MET A 1 -21.86 -7.90 0.65
CA MET A 1 -20.59 -8.32 1.31
C MET A 1 -20.85 -9.62 2.07
N ASP A 2 -20.09 -10.66 1.79
CA ASP A 2 -20.16 -11.92 2.53
C ASP A 2 -19.33 -11.86 3.82
N LYS A 3 -19.43 -12.90 4.68
CA LYS A 3 -18.76 -12.93 5.99
C LYS A 3 -17.23 -12.90 5.88
N SER A 4 -16.66 -13.54 4.86
CA SER A 4 -15.20 -13.59 4.66
C SER A 4 -14.67 -12.24 4.18
N GLU A 5 -15.39 -11.59 3.27
CA GLU A 5 -15.06 -10.24 2.82
C GLU A 5 -15.14 -9.22 3.96
N LYS A 6 -16.20 -9.29 4.79
CA LYS A 6 -16.34 -8.40 5.94
C LYS A 6 -15.15 -8.52 6.89
N LYS A 7 -14.77 -9.75 7.25
CA LYS A 7 -13.62 -10.02 8.11
C LYS A 7 -12.32 -9.44 7.52
N LEU A 8 -12.11 -9.58 6.21
CA LEU A 8 -10.91 -9.06 5.55
C LEU A 8 -10.86 -7.54 5.60
N ARG A 9 -11.99 -6.85 5.39
CA ARG A 9 -12.11 -5.39 5.48
C ARG A 9 -11.85 -4.89 6.90
N GLU A 10 -12.38 -5.58 7.91
CA GLU A 10 -12.09 -5.31 9.33
C GLU A 10 -10.58 -5.43 9.63
N GLN A 11 -9.92 -6.46 9.12
CA GLN A 11 -8.48 -6.65 9.28
C GLN A 11 -7.67 -5.53 8.58
N MET A 12 -8.10 -5.07 7.41
CA MET A 12 -7.46 -3.94 6.73
C MET A 12 -7.55 -2.66 7.59
N ILE A 13 -8.72 -2.37 8.15
CA ILE A 13 -8.94 -1.20 9.03
C ILE A 13 -8.08 -1.30 10.28
N GLU A 14 -8.06 -2.45 10.94
CA GLU A 14 -7.21 -2.68 12.10
C GLU A 14 -5.73 -2.46 11.77
N THR A 15 -5.26 -2.94 10.62
CA THR A 15 -3.88 -2.72 10.16
C THR A 15 -3.60 -1.24 9.94
N CYS A 16 -4.53 -0.47 9.35
CA CYS A 16 -4.39 0.98 9.20
C CYS A 16 -4.22 1.69 10.56
N ILE A 17 -5.05 1.33 11.55
CA ILE A 17 -4.96 1.86 12.91
C ILE A 17 -3.60 1.49 13.54
N GLN A 18 -3.16 0.24 13.39
CA GLN A 18 -1.87 -0.22 13.91
C GLN A 18 -0.68 0.52 13.29
N MET A 19 -0.68 0.83 11.99
CA MET A 19 0.38 1.60 11.35
C MET A 19 0.61 2.95 12.05
N ASN A 20 -0.47 3.66 12.40
CA ASN A 20 -0.40 4.91 13.13
C ASN A 20 0.06 4.69 14.57
N LYS A 21 -0.50 3.68 15.25
CA LYS A 21 -0.19 3.38 16.66
C LYS A 21 1.28 3.05 16.88
N ILE A 22 1.91 2.32 15.96
CA ILE A 22 3.33 1.96 16.06
C ILE A 22 4.27 3.01 15.45
N GLY A 23 3.74 4.11 14.91
CA GLY A 23 4.50 5.27 14.44
C GLY A 23 5.16 5.11 13.07
N ILE A 24 4.76 4.12 12.26
CA ILE A 24 5.27 3.97 10.89
C ILE A 24 4.43 4.72 9.85
N ASN A 25 3.35 5.35 10.28
CA ASN A 25 2.48 6.18 9.45
C ASN A 25 1.85 7.29 10.28
N GLN A 26 1.34 8.36 9.63
CA GLN A 26 0.67 9.48 10.25
C GLN A 26 -0.67 9.76 9.55
N GLY A 27 -1.73 9.97 10.34
CA GLY A 27 -3.06 10.30 9.81
C GLY A 27 -3.57 9.26 8.82
N SER A 28 -4.04 9.70 7.67
CA SER A 28 -4.52 8.86 6.55
C SER A 28 -3.58 8.85 5.35
N SER A 29 -2.28 9.13 5.57
CA SER A 29 -1.29 9.22 4.48
C SER A 29 -0.96 7.88 3.83
N GLY A 30 -0.93 6.80 4.61
CA GLY A 30 -0.74 5.44 4.10
C GLY A 30 -2.01 4.84 3.50
N ASN A 31 -1.86 3.67 2.91
CA ASN A 31 -2.99 2.95 2.32
C ASN A 31 -2.68 1.45 2.22
N ILE A 32 -3.74 0.65 2.16
CA ILE A 32 -3.64 -0.81 2.13
C ILE A 32 -4.49 -1.35 0.98
N SER A 33 -3.96 -2.35 0.27
CA SER A 33 -4.77 -3.17 -0.61
C SER A 33 -4.55 -4.66 -0.37
N VAL A 34 -5.60 -5.44 -0.59
CA VAL A 34 -5.56 -6.90 -0.48
C VAL A 34 -6.22 -7.52 -1.70
N ARG A 35 -5.58 -8.51 -2.30
CA ARG A 35 -6.15 -9.27 -3.43
C ARG A 35 -7.46 -9.93 -2.98
N TRP A 36 -8.50 -9.73 -3.78
CA TRP A 36 -9.81 -10.29 -3.52
C TRP A 36 -10.54 -10.61 -4.81
N LYS A 37 -10.93 -11.89 -4.98
CA LYS A 37 -11.60 -12.35 -6.21
C LYS A 37 -10.82 -11.92 -7.46
N GLU A 38 -11.49 -11.35 -8.44
CA GLU A 38 -10.92 -10.85 -9.70
C GLU A 38 -10.40 -9.40 -9.60
N GLY A 39 -10.03 -8.97 -8.39
CA GLY A 39 -9.59 -7.60 -8.13
C GLY A 39 -8.84 -7.47 -6.81
N MET A 40 -9.01 -6.33 -6.18
CA MET A 40 -8.48 -6.01 -4.86
C MET A 40 -9.47 -5.19 -4.05
N LEU A 41 -9.44 -5.37 -2.74
CA LEU A 41 -9.97 -4.40 -1.79
C LEU A 41 -8.88 -3.35 -1.54
N ILE A 42 -9.28 -2.09 -1.40
CA ILE A 42 -8.34 -0.98 -1.18
C ILE A 42 -8.99 0.08 -0.30
N THR A 43 -8.19 0.70 0.57
CA THR A 43 -8.64 1.78 1.44
C THR A 43 -9.12 3.00 0.65
N PRO A 44 -10.13 3.72 1.15
CA PRO A 44 -10.62 4.96 0.52
C PRO A 44 -9.63 6.11 0.72
N ALA A 45 -9.82 7.19 -0.05
CA ALA A 45 -9.09 8.43 0.09
C ALA A 45 -9.64 9.26 1.26
N GLY A 46 -8.74 9.90 2.02
CA GLY A 46 -9.05 11.03 2.89
C GLY A 46 -9.94 10.75 4.12
N ILE A 47 -10.23 9.48 4.43
CA ILE A 47 -11.00 9.11 5.62
C ILE A 47 -10.02 8.69 6.73
N ALA A 48 -10.21 9.24 7.95
CA ALA A 48 -9.42 8.86 9.11
C ALA A 48 -9.66 7.38 9.48
N TYR A 49 -8.61 6.65 9.85
CA TYR A 49 -8.70 5.20 10.04
C TYR A 49 -9.56 4.77 11.21
N ASP A 50 -9.67 5.60 12.24
CA ASP A 50 -10.44 5.36 13.46
C ASP A 50 -11.97 5.47 13.27
N VAL A 51 -12.40 6.05 12.16
CA VAL A 51 -13.82 6.15 11.79
C VAL A 51 -14.20 5.31 10.57
N LEU A 52 -13.25 4.53 10.02
CA LEU A 52 -13.52 3.63 8.88
C LEU A 52 -14.44 2.48 9.31
N GLU A 53 -15.42 2.24 8.48
CA GLU A 53 -16.27 1.05 8.54
C GLU A 53 -15.96 0.08 7.39
N PRO A 54 -16.23 -1.22 7.52
CA PRO A 54 -15.98 -2.19 6.45
C PRO A 54 -16.58 -1.81 5.10
N GLU A 55 -17.71 -1.10 5.11
CA GLU A 55 -18.41 -0.61 3.92
C GLU A 55 -17.69 0.54 3.22
N ASP A 56 -16.72 1.18 3.89
CA ASP A 56 -15.91 2.26 3.33
C ASP A 56 -14.78 1.75 2.44
N ILE A 57 -14.30 0.54 2.68
CA ILE A 57 -13.28 -0.09 1.84
C ILE A 57 -13.83 -0.30 0.43
N CYS A 58 -13.10 0.16 -0.58
CA CYS A 58 -13.49 0.04 -1.98
C CYS A 58 -13.08 -1.32 -2.56
N PHE A 59 -13.85 -1.82 -3.53
CA PHE A 59 -13.38 -2.89 -4.42
C PHE A 59 -12.95 -2.28 -5.75
N MET A 60 -11.81 -2.74 -6.26
CA MET A 60 -11.32 -2.38 -7.59
C MET A 60 -10.98 -3.64 -8.39
N ASN A 61 -11.54 -3.79 -9.58
CA ASN A 61 -11.16 -4.88 -10.46
C ASN A 61 -9.79 -4.64 -11.11
N MET A 62 -9.20 -5.67 -11.73
CA MET A 62 -7.88 -5.55 -12.36
C MET A 62 -7.84 -4.67 -13.61
N LYS A 63 -8.98 -4.12 -14.06
CA LYS A 63 -9.05 -3.09 -15.13
C LYS A 63 -9.07 -1.67 -14.57
N GLY A 64 -9.07 -1.50 -13.23
CA GLY A 64 -9.11 -0.20 -12.57
C GLY A 64 -10.52 0.37 -12.37
N LYS A 65 -11.57 -0.43 -12.62
CA LYS A 65 -12.95 -0.02 -12.33
C LYS A 65 -13.22 -0.20 -10.83
N VAL A 66 -13.65 0.87 -10.18
CA VAL A 66 -13.97 0.93 -8.76
C VAL A 66 -15.44 0.63 -8.51
N GLU A 67 -15.71 -0.09 -7.43
CA GLU A 67 -17.03 -0.30 -6.86
C GLU A 67 -16.96 0.06 -5.36
N GLY A 68 -17.86 0.91 -4.92
CA GLY A 68 -17.95 1.42 -3.55
C GLY A 68 -18.58 2.80 -3.51
N LYS A 69 -18.85 3.29 -2.30
CA LYS A 69 -19.48 4.61 -2.08
C LYS A 69 -18.47 5.76 -1.98
N ASN A 70 -17.20 5.44 -1.76
CA ASN A 70 -16.13 6.41 -1.52
C ASN A 70 -15.18 6.49 -2.71
N GLU A 71 -14.44 7.57 -2.80
CA GLU A 71 -13.27 7.67 -3.66
C GLU A 71 -12.18 6.71 -3.16
N VAL A 72 -11.58 5.97 -4.08
CA VAL A 72 -10.46 5.10 -3.76
C VAL A 72 -9.21 5.92 -3.45
N SER A 73 -8.28 5.38 -2.64
CA SER A 73 -6.96 5.99 -2.40
C SER A 73 -6.36 6.58 -3.68
N SER A 74 -5.86 7.81 -3.62
CA SER A 74 -5.19 8.48 -4.74
C SER A 74 -4.01 7.67 -5.32
N GLU A 75 -3.46 6.76 -4.54
CA GLU A 75 -2.31 5.93 -4.91
C GLU A 75 -2.68 4.53 -5.43
N TRP A 76 -3.94 4.31 -5.77
CA TRP A 76 -4.44 3.03 -6.27
C TRP A 76 -3.65 2.47 -7.47
N ARG A 77 -3.02 3.35 -8.27
CA ARG A 77 -2.29 2.94 -9.48
C ARG A 77 -1.12 2.02 -9.17
N PHE A 78 -0.27 2.37 -8.22
CA PHE A 78 0.86 1.50 -7.89
C PHE A 78 0.40 0.20 -7.21
N HIS A 79 -0.65 0.25 -6.36
CA HIS A 79 -1.25 -0.97 -5.81
C HIS A 79 -1.73 -1.90 -6.92
N LEU A 80 -2.48 -1.37 -7.89
CA LEU A 80 -2.97 -2.14 -9.02
C LEU A 80 -1.83 -2.67 -9.88
N ALA A 81 -0.80 -1.86 -10.14
CA ALA A 81 0.36 -2.25 -10.92
C ALA A 81 1.11 -3.42 -10.25
N ILE A 82 1.38 -3.33 -8.95
CA ILE A 82 2.00 -4.42 -8.18
C ILE A 82 1.12 -5.68 -8.20
N GLN A 83 -0.17 -5.55 -7.92
CA GLN A 83 -1.11 -6.67 -7.92
C GLN A 83 -1.19 -7.38 -9.29
N LYS A 84 -1.03 -6.65 -10.39
CA LYS A 84 -1.01 -7.20 -11.75
C LYS A 84 0.28 -7.96 -12.05
N ASN A 85 1.42 -7.41 -11.67
CA ASN A 85 2.74 -7.91 -12.04
C ASN A 85 3.30 -8.96 -11.07
N ARG A 86 2.90 -8.91 -9.80
CA ARG A 86 3.36 -9.80 -8.73
C ARG A 86 2.19 -10.66 -8.25
N LYS A 87 2.00 -11.83 -8.87
CA LYS A 87 0.93 -12.78 -8.50
C LYS A 87 1.17 -13.47 -7.16
N ASP A 88 2.39 -13.47 -6.70
CA ASP A 88 2.84 -13.95 -5.40
C ASP A 88 2.47 -13.00 -4.25
N ILE A 89 2.21 -11.72 -4.53
CA ILE A 89 1.82 -10.72 -3.54
C ILE A 89 0.29 -10.67 -3.40
N ASN A 90 -0.20 -10.88 -2.19
CA ASN A 90 -1.62 -10.86 -1.87
C ASN A 90 -2.06 -9.59 -1.14
N ALA A 91 -1.14 -8.88 -0.48
CA ALA A 91 -1.42 -7.64 0.22
C ALA A 91 -0.28 -6.63 0.04
N ILE A 92 -0.63 -5.36 0.03
CA ILE A 92 0.31 -4.24 -0.03
C ILE A 92 -0.04 -3.28 1.09
N VAL A 93 0.95 -2.94 1.89
CA VAL A 93 0.85 -1.95 2.96
C VAL A 93 1.80 -0.81 2.61
N HIS A 94 1.26 0.36 2.32
CA HIS A 94 2.01 1.59 2.07
C HIS A 94 2.02 2.46 3.32
N THR A 95 3.19 2.88 3.74
CA THR A 95 3.38 3.71 4.94
C THR A 95 4.29 4.91 4.65
N HIS A 96 4.20 5.93 5.49
CA HIS A 96 5.06 7.10 5.48
C HIS A 96 5.97 7.10 6.74
N SER A 97 6.80 6.05 6.89
CA SER A 97 7.76 5.96 7.98
C SER A 97 8.76 7.11 7.93
N ASN A 98 8.91 7.85 9.03
CA ASN A 98 9.80 9.02 9.12
C ASN A 98 11.24 8.68 8.73
N HIS A 99 11.76 7.55 9.19
CA HIS A 99 13.12 7.13 8.91
C HIS A 99 13.33 6.74 7.44
N ALA A 100 12.40 5.98 6.85
CA ALA A 100 12.46 5.63 5.43
C ALA A 100 12.31 6.88 4.56
N THR A 101 11.40 7.79 4.91
CA THR A 101 11.20 9.06 4.21
C THR A 101 12.44 9.94 4.27
N ALA A 102 13.12 10.01 5.43
CA ALA A 102 14.35 10.79 5.57
C ALA A 102 15.49 10.30 4.67
N LEU A 103 15.57 9.02 4.37
CA LEU A 103 16.51 8.47 3.40
C LEU A 103 16.02 8.69 1.97
N ALA A 104 14.73 8.48 1.72
CA ALA A 104 14.14 8.61 0.39
C ALA A 104 14.25 10.02 -0.19
N ILE A 105 14.09 11.09 0.62
CA ILE A 105 14.28 12.46 0.17
C ILE A 105 15.74 12.80 -0.20
N GLN A 106 16.68 11.93 0.18
CA GLN A 106 18.09 12.02 -0.18
C GLN A 106 18.45 11.03 -1.30
N GLU A 107 17.45 10.38 -1.90
CA GLU A 107 17.62 9.36 -2.94
C GLU A 107 18.53 8.19 -2.50
N MET A 108 18.48 7.84 -1.22
CA MET A 108 19.34 6.82 -0.62
C MET A 108 18.58 5.50 -0.41
N ASP A 109 19.20 4.41 -0.85
CA ASP A 109 18.81 3.06 -0.48
C ASP A 109 19.05 2.82 1.02
N ILE A 110 18.35 1.86 1.62
CA ILE A 110 18.71 1.30 2.92
C ILE A 110 19.73 0.16 2.67
N PRO A 111 21.02 0.37 3.00
CA PRO A 111 22.06 -0.62 2.71
C PRO A 111 21.99 -1.82 3.65
N ALA A 112 22.75 -2.88 3.34
CA ALA A 112 22.82 -4.11 4.13
C ALA A 112 23.64 -3.95 5.44
N ILE A 113 23.24 -3.02 6.29
CA ILE A 113 23.91 -2.72 7.57
C ILE A 113 23.36 -3.51 8.76
N HIS A 114 22.25 -4.22 8.56
CA HIS A 114 21.61 -5.03 9.59
C HIS A 114 20.95 -6.25 8.97
N TYR A 115 20.96 -7.40 9.66
CA TYR A 115 20.37 -8.65 9.15
C TYR A 115 18.88 -8.53 8.79
N MET A 116 18.15 -7.61 9.42
CA MET A 116 16.74 -7.35 9.11
C MET A 116 16.50 -6.86 7.66
N VAL A 117 17.49 -6.29 7.00
CA VAL A 117 17.39 -5.96 5.57
C VAL A 117 17.20 -7.24 4.74
N GLY A 118 17.87 -8.34 5.11
CA GLY A 118 17.68 -9.65 4.47
C GLY A 118 16.28 -10.23 4.64
N VAL A 119 15.55 -9.86 5.69
CA VAL A 119 14.14 -10.26 5.88
C VAL A 119 13.23 -9.64 4.80
N ALA A 120 13.61 -8.48 4.26
CA ALA A 120 12.91 -7.85 3.14
C ALA A 120 13.17 -8.55 1.78
N GLY A 121 14.01 -9.59 1.76
CA GLY A 121 14.23 -10.44 0.59
C GLY A 121 15.39 -10.04 -0.31
N GLY A 122 16.23 -9.07 0.08
CA GLY A 122 17.34 -8.59 -0.73
C GLY A 122 18.56 -8.16 0.09
N SER A 123 19.60 -7.68 -0.59
CA SER A 123 20.80 -7.13 0.01
C SER A 123 20.67 -5.66 0.42
N ASN A 124 19.65 -4.98 -0.06
CA ASN A 124 19.29 -3.60 0.29
C ASN A 124 17.79 -3.38 0.13
N ILE A 125 17.26 -2.28 0.66
CA ILE A 125 15.92 -1.79 0.32
C ILE A 125 16.12 -0.60 -0.62
N ARG A 126 15.71 -0.74 -1.86
CA ARG A 126 15.96 0.24 -2.92
C ARG A 126 15.09 1.47 -2.77
N CYS A 127 15.67 2.64 -3.02
CA CYS A 127 14.95 3.89 -3.20
C CYS A 127 14.51 4.00 -4.67
N ALA A 128 13.21 4.07 -4.91
CA ALA A 128 12.69 4.36 -6.24
C ALA A 128 12.92 5.85 -6.59
N PRO A 129 13.13 6.22 -7.87
CA PRO A 129 13.14 7.60 -8.28
C PRO A 129 11.83 8.30 -7.88
N TYR A 130 11.94 9.57 -7.47
CA TYR A 130 10.77 10.36 -7.09
C TYR A 130 9.81 10.53 -8.28
N ALA A 131 8.54 10.39 -8.00
CA ALA A 131 7.46 10.81 -8.90
C ALA A 131 6.27 11.27 -8.05
N THR A 132 5.42 12.13 -8.63
CA THR A 132 4.24 12.65 -7.93
C THR A 132 3.28 11.51 -7.57
N PHE A 133 2.70 11.55 -6.38
CA PHE A 133 1.72 10.56 -5.92
C PHE A 133 0.55 10.42 -6.92
N GLY A 134 0.03 9.22 -7.04
CA GLY A 134 -1.10 8.89 -7.93
C GLY A 134 -0.77 8.87 -9.43
N THR A 135 0.49 9.10 -9.84
CA THR A 135 0.90 9.04 -11.24
C THR A 135 1.25 7.63 -11.73
N GLU A 136 1.18 7.42 -13.02
CA GLU A 136 1.67 6.19 -13.66
C GLU A 136 3.19 6.07 -13.52
N GLU A 137 3.92 7.18 -13.58
CA GLU A 137 5.37 7.21 -13.37
C GLU A 137 5.77 6.64 -12.01
N LEU A 138 5.08 7.04 -10.92
CA LEU A 138 5.30 6.47 -9.59
C LEU A 138 5.08 4.95 -9.60
N SER A 139 4.04 4.48 -10.29
CA SER A 139 3.73 3.05 -10.38
C SER A 139 4.85 2.26 -11.08
N GLN A 140 5.41 2.80 -12.16
CA GLN A 140 6.52 2.18 -12.88
C GLN A 140 7.81 2.19 -12.06
N ASN A 141 8.11 3.29 -11.38
CA ASN A 141 9.27 3.40 -10.50
C ASN A 141 9.18 2.40 -9.33
N ALA A 142 8.00 2.28 -8.72
CA ALA A 142 7.76 1.30 -7.65
C ALA A 142 7.94 -0.15 -8.16
N LEU A 143 7.39 -0.50 -9.31
CA LEU A 143 7.57 -1.83 -9.91
C LEU A 143 9.04 -2.13 -10.14
N LYS A 144 9.78 -1.21 -10.75
CA LYS A 144 11.21 -1.36 -11.01
C LYS A 144 12.01 -1.56 -9.71
N ALA A 145 11.69 -0.83 -8.65
CA ALA A 145 12.33 -0.98 -7.35
C ALA A 145 12.02 -2.34 -6.69
N LEU A 146 10.92 -2.99 -7.06
CA LEU A 146 10.50 -4.31 -6.56
C LEU A 146 10.99 -5.49 -7.44
N GLU A 147 11.75 -5.23 -8.52
CA GLU A 147 12.35 -6.28 -9.34
C GLU A 147 13.53 -6.93 -8.58
N ASN A 148 13.47 -8.29 -8.35
CA ASN A 148 14.52 -9.13 -7.74
C ASN A 148 15.04 -8.70 -6.38
#